data_ff62e32938dca0e851d25b8f8f16a0e1
#
_entry.id   ff62e32938dca0e851d25b8f8f16a0e1
#
_cell.length_a   1.000
_cell.length_b   1.000
_cell.length_c   1.000
_cell.angle_alpha   90.00
_cell.angle_beta   90.00
_cell.angle_gamma   90.00
#
_symmetry.space_group_name_H-M   'P 1'
#
loop_
_entity.id
_entity.type
_entity.pdbx_description
1 polymer ?
#
loop_
_entity_poly.entity_id
_entity_poly.type
_entity_poly.pdbx_seq_one_letter_code
_entity_poly.pdbx_strand_id
1 'polypeptide(L)'
;MCTTCGCGDTELVPVELHEKILAGNDRAARHNREHFIESGVLALNLMGSPGAGKTAVLEATARAAASKGWKLGAVSADLATDNDARRLEKAGIPSKAITTGQACHLDADLVHRSLHGFPWKDTDVFFIENVGNLVCPAIYDLGQAANVVVLSVTEGEDKPLKYPVMFKVADLVLLTKCDLVPHLDVDLAKVHDALSRVMPRPKVIEVSARTGQGMDRWVGWLAELRGPMTRPAAPRTHDHGHDHGHDHGHGHDHAHAHEHEHEHEHEHEHEHEHGGTKHGHPHAHDHGHGHDHGPGHDHEH
;
A
#
# COMPACT_ATOMS: atom_id res chain seq x y z
N MET A 1 1.68 -22.60 -0.28
CA MET A 1 1.62 -22.52 -1.74
C MET A 1 0.73 -21.35 -2.09
N CYS A 2 1.14 -20.50 -3.00
CA CYS A 2 0.34 -19.32 -3.37
C CYS A 2 -0.73 -19.74 -4.39
N THR A 3 -2.00 -19.69 -3.99
CA THR A 3 -3.13 -20.05 -4.86
C THR A 3 -3.51 -18.96 -5.87
N THR A 4 -2.90 -17.75 -5.73
CA THR A 4 -3.31 -16.57 -6.51
C THR A 4 -2.49 -16.37 -7.79
N CYS A 5 -1.22 -16.82 -7.81
CA CYS A 5 -0.33 -16.63 -8.97
C CYS A 5 0.15 -17.95 -9.61
N GLY A 6 -0.26 -19.11 -9.09
CA GLY A 6 0.14 -20.41 -9.61
C GLY A 6 1.64 -20.75 -9.50
N CYS A 7 2.43 -19.92 -8.82
CA CYS A 7 3.88 -20.09 -8.77
C CYS A 7 4.37 -21.25 -7.88
N GLY A 8 3.47 -21.97 -7.23
CA GLY A 8 3.77 -23.13 -6.37
C GLY A 8 2.99 -24.39 -6.71
N ASP A 9 2.08 -24.34 -7.71
CA ASP A 9 1.27 -25.48 -8.10
C ASP A 9 1.76 -26.11 -9.40
N THR A 10 1.72 -27.43 -9.46
CA THR A 10 1.96 -28.19 -10.68
C THR A 10 0.79 -28.12 -11.66
N GLU A 11 -0.38 -27.64 -11.21
CA GLU A 11 -1.52 -27.36 -12.07
C GLU A 11 -1.40 -25.92 -12.61
N LEU A 12 -1.27 -25.77 -13.92
CA LEU A 12 -1.26 -24.49 -14.60
C LEU A 12 -2.62 -23.80 -14.40
N VAL A 13 -2.59 -22.63 -13.78
CA VAL A 13 -3.78 -21.76 -13.74
C VAL A 13 -4.18 -21.47 -15.18
N PRO A 14 -5.45 -21.69 -15.58
CA PRO A 14 -5.88 -21.40 -16.94
C PRO A 14 -5.55 -19.94 -17.32
N VAL A 15 -5.01 -19.74 -18.51
CA VAL A 15 -4.59 -18.42 -19.03
C VAL A 15 -5.72 -17.39 -18.88
N GLU A 16 -6.96 -17.78 -19.18
CA GLU A 16 -8.15 -16.91 -19.02
C GLU A 16 -8.40 -16.45 -17.58
N LEU A 17 -8.14 -17.31 -16.61
CA LEU A 17 -8.28 -16.96 -15.19
C LEU A 17 -7.17 -15.99 -14.78
N HIS A 18 -5.96 -16.22 -15.24
CA HIS A 18 -4.82 -15.33 -15.00
C HIS A 18 -5.05 -13.94 -15.61
N GLU A 19 -5.54 -13.87 -16.83
CA GLU A 19 -5.92 -12.60 -17.49
C GLU A 19 -7.03 -11.85 -16.72
N LYS A 20 -8.04 -12.56 -16.21
CA LYS A 20 -9.11 -11.95 -15.41
C LYS A 20 -8.59 -11.38 -14.09
N ILE A 21 -7.68 -12.09 -13.42
CA ILE A 21 -7.04 -11.63 -12.17
C ILE A 21 -6.25 -10.34 -12.45
N LEU A 22 -5.41 -10.32 -13.48
CA LEU A 22 -4.63 -9.15 -13.87
C LEU A 22 -5.52 -7.97 -14.26
N ALA A 23 -6.59 -8.20 -15.06
CA ALA A 23 -7.54 -7.14 -15.43
C ALA A 23 -8.28 -6.55 -14.21
N GLY A 24 -8.55 -7.36 -13.19
CA GLY A 24 -9.09 -6.91 -11.90
C GLY A 24 -8.10 -6.00 -11.18
N ASN A 25 -6.86 -6.46 -11.07
CA ASN A 25 -5.76 -5.70 -10.47
C ASN A 25 -5.52 -4.36 -11.17
N ASP A 26 -5.52 -4.35 -12.51
CA ASP A 26 -5.27 -3.13 -13.31
C ASP A 26 -6.34 -2.05 -13.09
N ARG A 27 -7.60 -2.45 -12.84
CA ARG A 27 -8.65 -1.49 -12.47
C ARG A 27 -8.39 -0.87 -11.10
N ALA A 28 -8.04 -1.69 -10.11
CA ALA A 28 -7.70 -1.23 -8.77
C ALA A 28 -6.43 -0.36 -8.79
N ALA A 29 -5.43 -0.73 -9.59
CA ALA A 29 -4.20 0.04 -9.75
C ALA A 29 -4.46 1.43 -10.36
N ARG A 30 -5.33 1.54 -11.38
CA ARG A 30 -5.73 2.85 -11.92
C ARG A 30 -6.38 3.72 -10.85
N HIS A 31 -7.29 3.17 -10.07
CA HIS A 31 -7.94 3.88 -8.98
C HIS A 31 -6.94 4.38 -7.92
N ASN A 32 -6.00 3.53 -7.50
CA ASN A 32 -4.93 3.94 -6.60
C ASN A 32 -4.09 5.08 -7.19
N ARG A 33 -3.73 4.99 -8.47
CA ARG A 33 -2.94 6.00 -9.16
C ARG A 33 -3.65 7.36 -9.21
N GLU A 34 -4.94 7.36 -9.52
CA GLU A 34 -5.78 8.56 -9.50
C GLU A 34 -5.78 9.20 -8.11
N HIS A 35 -5.97 8.42 -7.06
CA HIS A 35 -5.90 8.89 -5.68
C HIS A 35 -4.55 9.52 -5.32
N PHE A 36 -3.44 8.90 -5.71
CA PHE A 36 -2.11 9.45 -5.44
C PHE A 36 -1.88 10.76 -6.20
N ILE A 37 -2.27 10.82 -7.49
CA ILE A 37 -2.14 12.01 -8.33
C ILE A 37 -2.99 13.15 -7.77
N GLU A 38 -4.27 12.93 -7.49
CA GLU A 38 -5.20 13.92 -6.95
C GLU A 38 -4.75 14.48 -5.60
N SER A 39 -4.10 13.65 -4.79
CA SER A 39 -3.55 14.06 -3.48
C SER A 39 -2.17 14.71 -3.58
N GLY A 40 -1.54 14.73 -4.77
CA GLY A 40 -0.18 15.24 -4.96
C GLY A 40 0.88 14.42 -4.24
N VAL A 41 0.65 13.12 -4.08
CA VAL A 41 1.54 12.18 -3.40
C VAL A 41 2.33 11.36 -4.41
N LEU A 42 3.67 11.37 -4.30
CA LEU A 42 4.53 10.51 -5.10
C LEU A 42 4.57 9.10 -4.50
N ALA A 43 3.86 8.15 -5.10
CA ALA A 43 3.87 6.75 -4.68
C ALA A 43 4.91 5.93 -5.43
N LEU A 44 5.70 5.12 -4.72
CA LEU A 44 6.77 4.29 -5.27
C LEU A 44 6.64 2.85 -4.79
N ASN A 45 6.80 1.89 -5.70
CA ASN A 45 6.87 0.47 -5.37
C ASN A 45 8.34 0.05 -5.20
N LEU A 46 8.72 -0.41 -4.00
CA LEU A 46 10.05 -0.95 -3.70
C LEU A 46 10.01 -2.47 -3.74
N MET A 47 10.73 -3.04 -4.69
CA MET A 47 10.84 -4.48 -4.91
C MET A 47 12.27 -4.96 -4.70
N GLY A 48 12.47 -6.25 -4.49
CA GLY A 48 13.79 -6.87 -4.37
C GLY A 48 13.78 -8.08 -3.46
N SER A 49 14.87 -8.81 -3.42
CA SER A 49 15.05 -10.02 -2.60
C SER A 49 14.82 -9.76 -1.11
N PRO A 50 14.48 -10.79 -0.32
CA PRO A 50 14.65 -10.73 1.13
C PRO A 50 16.09 -10.34 1.47
N GLY A 51 16.27 -9.43 2.41
CA GLY A 51 17.61 -8.99 2.81
C GLY A 51 18.34 -8.06 1.83
N ALA A 52 17.74 -7.66 0.70
CA ALA A 52 18.33 -6.67 -0.23
C ALA A 52 18.52 -5.27 0.41
N GLY A 53 17.82 -4.99 1.50
CA GLY A 53 17.95 -3.74 2.25
C GLY A 53 16.87 -2.71 1.98
N LYS A 54 15.69 -3.12 1.50
CA LYS A 54 14.54 -2.24 1.23
C LYS A 54 14.22 -1.32 2.42
N THR A 55 13.92 -1.90 3.57
CA THR A 55 13.63 -1.16 4.82
C THR A 55 14.78 -0.27 5.24
N ALA A 56 16.04 -0.75 5.15
CA ALA A 56 17.21 0.06 5.50
C ALA A 56 17.40 1.28 4.58
N VAL A 57 17.09 1.15 3.29
CA VAL A 57 17.06 2.27 2.35
C VAL A 57 16.02 3.29 2.77
N LEU A 58 14.81 2.86 3.14
CA LEU A 58 13.76 3.78 3.59
C LEU A 58 14.15 4.52 4.87
N GLU A 59 14.74 3.83 5.86
CA GLU A 59 15.29 4.47 7.08
C GLU A 59 16.37 5.51 6.74
N ALA A 60 17.26 5.19 5.79
CA ALA A 60 18.28 6.13 5.32
C ALA A 60 17.68 7.30 4.53
N THR A 61 16.58 7.05 3.79
CA THR A 61 15.85 8.09 3.06
C THR A 61 15.26 9.11 4.02
N ALA A 62 14.69 8.68 5.15
CA ALA A 62 14.16 9.60 6.16
C ALA A 62 15.24 10.56 6.66
N ARG A 63 16.44 10.04 6.93
CA ARG A 63 17.58 10.85 7.37
C ARG A 63 18.07 11.81 6.28
N ALA A 64 18.23 11.30 5.05
CA ALA A 64 18.77 12.08 3.92
C ALA A 64 17.79 13.16 3.42
N ALA A 65 16.46 12.88 3.51
CA ALA A 65 15.42 13.80 3.08
C ALA A 65 14.99 14.80 4.18
N ALA A 66 15.54 14.71 5.38
CA ALA A 66 15.16 15.58 6.51
C ALA A 66 15.28 17.07 6.17
N SER A 67 16.35 17.47 5.44
CA SER A 67 16.56 18.86 5.00
C SER A 67 15.54 19.34 3.94
N LYS A 68 14.83 18.42 3.28
CA LYS A 68 13.79 18.76 2.30
C LYS A 68 12.45 19.08 2.96
N GLY A 69 12.27 18.76 4.25
CA GLY A 69 11.02 18.92 4.96
C GLY A 69 9.89 18.02 4.45
N TRP A 70 10.22 16.95 3.72
CA TRP A 70 9.23 16.02 3.17
C TRP A 70 8.59 15.17 4.24
N LYS A 71 7.29 15.01 4.14
CA LYS A 71 6.54 14.03 4.92
C LYS A 71 6.56 12.70 4.16
N LEU A 72 7.17 11.70 4.76
CA LEU A 72 7.24 10.36 4.21
C LEU A 72 6.16 9.49 4.85
N GLY A 73 5.67 8.49 4.12
CA GLY A 73 4.79 7.46 4.62
C GLY A 73 5.07 6.15 3.92
N ALA A 74 4.67 5.03 4.53
CA ALA A 74 4.88 3.73 3.92
C ALA A 74 3.80 2.72 4.28
N VAL A 75 3.60 1.74 3.39
CA VAL A 75 3.09 0.41 3.74
C VAL A 75 4.21 -0.57 3.54
N SER A 76 4.36 -1.53 4.47
CA SER A 76 5.38 -2.57 4.38
C SER A 76 4.73 -3.94 4.41
N ALA A 77 4.97 -4.72 3.35
CA ALA A 77 4.42 -6.05 3.19
C ALA A 77 5.42 -7.11 3.64
N ASP A 78 4.96 -7.98 4.53
CA ASP A 78 5.71 -9.14 4.97
C ASP A 78 4.78 -10.37 5.06
N LEU A 79 5.37 -11.56 4.97
CA LEU A 79 4.62 -12.81 5.03
C LEU A 79 4.02 -13.08 6.42
N ALA A 80 4.69 -12.66 7.50
CA ALA A 80 4.35 -13.08 8.86
C ALA A 80 4.54 -12.01 9.95
N THR A 81 5.34 -10.95 9.72
CA THR A 81 5.74 -10.01 10.76
C THR A 81 5.45 -8.57 10.42
N ASP A 82 5.38 -7.71 11.44
CA ASP A 82 5.26 -6.26 11.32
C ASP A 82 6.60 -5.53 11.63
N ASN A 83 7.71 -6.29 11.67
CA ASN A 83 9.00 -5.77 12.09
C ASN A 83 9.49 -4.62 11.21
N ASP A 84 9.31 -4.71 9.89
CA ASP A 84 9.75 -3.67 8.97
C ASP A 84 8.91 -2.40 9.14
N ALA A 85 7.59 -2.49 9.31
CA ALA A 85 6.75 -1.34 9.61
C ALA A 85 7.17 -0.66 10.92
N ARG A 86 7.44 -1.42 11.99
CA ARG A 86 7.92 -0.87 13.27
C ARG A 86 9.30 -0.20 13.15
N ARG A 87 10.17 -0.69 12.27
CA ARG A 87 11.47 -0.07 11.98
C ARG A 87 11.27 1.29 11.30
N LEU A 88 10.36 1.36 10.34
CA LEU A 88 10.03 2.59 9.62
C LEU A 88 9.44 3.64 10.57
N GLU A 89 8.52 3.24 11.45
CA GLU A 89 7.97 4.14 12.47
C GLU A 89 9.05 4.71 13.41
N LYS A 90 9.99 3.87 13.86
CA LYS A 90 11.14 4.32 14.66
C LYS A 90 12.05 5.29 13.89
N ALA A 91 12.10 5.18 12.57
CA ALA A 91 12.84 6.09 11.70
C ALA A 91 12.07 7.40 11.39
N GLY A 92 10.86 7.56 11.94
CA GLY A 92 10.01 8.74 11.71
C GLY A 92 9.19 8.67 10.43
N ILE A 93 9.02 7.48 9.85
CA ILE A 93 8.14 7.24 8.71
C ILE A 93 6.87 6.57 9.22
N PRO A 94 5.72 7.28 9.32
CA PRO A 94 4.45 6.62 9.60
C PRO A 94 4.25 5.45 8.65
N SER A 95 3.97 4.27 9.19
CA SER A 95 3.87 3.07 8.36
C SER A 95 2.75 2.13 8.83
N LYS A 96 2.24 1.34 7.89
CA LYS A 96 1.25 0.30 8.14
C LYS A 96 1.75 -1.04 7.62
N ALA A 97 1.73 -2.06 8.45
CA ALA A 97 2.07 -3.41 8.05
C ALA A 97 0.92 -4.03 7.23
N ILE A 98 1.28 -4.74 6.16
CA ILE A 98 0.39 -5.60 5.40
C ILE A 98 0.89 -7.03 5.54
N THR A 99 0.15 -7.86 6.28
CA THR A 99 0.47 -9.28 6.38
C THR A 99 -0.18 -10.01 5.22
N THR A 100 0.65 -10.54 4.31
CA THR A 100 0.16 -11.21 3.10
C THR A 100 -0.09 -12.71 3.31
N GLY A 101 0.31 -13.26 4.47
CA GLY A 101 0.15 -14.67 4.78
C GLY A 101 0.95 -15.56 3.82
N GLN A 102 0.28 -16.19 2.88
CA GLN A 102 0.92 -17.06 1.87
C GLN A 102 1.18 -16.35 0.53
N ALA A 103 0.67 -15.13 0.33
CA ALA A 103 0.88 -14.41 -0.92
C ALA A 103 2.30 -13.82 -0.98
N CYS A 104 3.00 -14.11 -2.07
CA CYS A 104 4.39 -13.69 -2.31
C CYS A 104 4.51 -12.29 -2.94
N HIS A 105 3.43 -11.52 -3.01
CA HIS A 105 3.36 -10.18 -3.59
C HIS A 105 2.19 -9.40 -3.00
N LEU A 106 2.19 -8.09 -3.23
CA LEU A 106 1.03 -7.21 -3.07
C LEU A 106 0.26 -7.12 -4.38
N ASP A 107 -1.04 -7.02 -4.30
CA ASP A 107 -1.91 -6.55 -5.37
C ASP A 107 -2.45 -5.14 -5.06
N ALA A 108 -3.06 -4.49 -6.06
CA ALA A 108 -3.55 -3.13 -5.94
C ALA A 108 -4.71 -2.99 -4.94
N ASP A 109 -5.52 -4.03 -4.75
CA ASP A 109 -6.63 -4.02 -3.81
C ASP A 109 -6.14 -4.10 -2.36
N LEU A 110 -5.12 -4.92 -2.07
CA LEU A 110 -4.44 -4.93 -0.76
C LEU A 110 -3.85 -3.56 -0.43
N VAL A 111 -3.18 -2.93 -1.40
CA VAL A 111 -2.67 -1.56 -1.22
C VAL A 111 -3.83 -0.62 -0.94
N HIS A 112 -4.88 -0.62 -1.77
CA HIS A 112 -6.05 0.24 -1.59
C HIS A 112 -6.64 0.13 -0.18
N ARG A 113 -6.90 -1.09 0.28
CA ARG A 113 -7.43 -1.35 1.62
C ARG A 113 -6.48 -0.87 2.73
N SER A 114 -5.18 -0.94 2.51
CA SER A 114 -4.20 -0.45 3.48
C SER A 114 -4.20 1.06 3.64
N LEU A 115 -4.62 1.80 2.62
CA LEU A 115 -4.72 3.25 2.65
C LEU A 115 -5.88 3.75 3.52
N HIS A 116 -6.91 2.91 3.75
CA HIS A 116 -8.04 3.28 4.61
C HIS A 116 -7.60 3.45 6.08
N GLY A 117 -7.98 4.59 6.66
CA GLY A 117 -7.64 4.91 8.05
C GLY A 117 -6.15 5.24 8.28
N PHE A 118 -5.37 5.36 7.21
CA PHE A 118 -3.96 5.76 7.25
C PHE A 118 -3.79 7.17 6.63
N PRO A 119 -3.02 8.08 7.27
CA PRO A 119 -2.92 9.48 6.83
C PRO A 119 -1.96 9.66 5.62
N TRP A 120 -2.02 8.78 4.63
CA TRP A 120 -1.15 8.79 3.45
C TRP A 120 -1.28 10.07 2.60
N LYS A 121 -2.48 10.69 2.59
CA LYS A 121 -2.73 11.95 1.87
C LYS A 121 -1.91 13.12 2.41
N ASP A 122 -1.42 13.01 3.64
CA ASP A 122 -0.57 14.01 4.27
C ASP A 122 0.90 13.87 3.91
N THR A 123 1.27 12.82 3.16
CA THR A 123 2.65 12.54 2.76
C THR A 123 3.01 13.24 1.46
N ASP A 124 4.28 13.54 1.28
CA ASP A 124 4.86 14.02 0.02
C ASP A 124 5.35 12.86 -0.85
N VAL A 125 5.91 11.84 -0.20
CA VAL A 125 6.39 10.61 -0.81
C VAL A 125 5.84 9.42 -0.02
N PHE A 126 5.23 8.50 -0.73
CA PHE A 126 4.63 7.30 -0.16
C PHE A 126 5.32 6.05 -0.72
N PHE A 127 5.81 5.19 0.15
CA PHE A 127 6.50 3.98 -0.25
C PHE A 127 5.60 2.75 -0.05
N ILE A 128 5.54 1.93 -1.09
CA ILE A 128 4.94 0.59 -1.03
C ILE A 128 6.11 -0.39 -1.00
N GLU A 129 6.54 -0.80 0.20
CA GLU A 129 7.56 -1.83 0.37
C GLU A 129 6.94 -3.19 0.13
N ASN A 130 7.27 -3.79 -1.01
CA ASN A 130 6.73 -5.08 -1.41
C ASN A 130 7.41 -6.24 -0.68
N VAL A 131 6.75 -7.39 -0.68
CA VAL A 131 7.32 -8.65 -0.15
C VAL A 131 8.67 -8.93 -0.80
N GLY A 132 9.59 -9.50 -0.04
CA GLY A 132 10.89 -9.93 -0.54
C GLY A 132 10.76 -11.05 -1.58
N ASN A 133 10.66 -10.69 -2.86
CA ASN A 133 10.52 -11.60 -3.98
C ASN A 133 11.00 -10.91 -5.27
N LEU A 134 11.56 -11.70 -6.22
CA LEU A 134 12.09 -11.19 -7.50
C LEU A 134 11.25 -11.53 -8.72
N VAL A 135 10.11 -12.17 -8.56
CA VAL A 135 9.25 -12.59 -9.67
C VAL A 135 7.87 -11.97 -9.56
N CYS A 136 7.10 -12.38 -8.55
CA CYS A 136 5.69 -12.00 -8.44
C CYS A 136 5.44 -10.47 -8.36
N PRO A 137 6.20 -9.67 -7.58
CA PRO A 137 5.96 -8.23 -7.49
C PRO A 137 6.12 -7.47 -8.81
N ALA A 138 6.85 -8.03 -9.79
CA ALA A 138 7.06 -7.39 -11.08
C ALA A 138 5.85 -7.46 -12.02
N ILE A 139 4.86 -8.32 -11.70
CA ILE A 139 3.72 -8.59 -12.56
C ILE A 139 2.55 -7.66 -12.24
N TYR A 140 2.45 -7.21 -10.98
CA TYR A 140 1.30 -6.48 -10.47
C TYR A 140 1.57 -4.97 -10.41
N ASP A 141 0.80 -4.22 -11.16
CA ASP A 141 0.72 -2.76 -11.02
C ASP A 141 -0.05 -2.43 -9.72
N LEU A 142 0.50 -1.57 -8.87
CA LEU A 142 -0.10 -1.16 -7.60
C LEU A 142 -0.68 0.26 -7.64
N GLY A 143 -0.55 0.94 -8.78
CA GLY A 143 -0.89 2.35 -8.95
C GLY A 143 0.26 3.32 -8.64
N GLN A 144 1.48 2.80 -8.48
CA GLN A 144 2.69 3.59 -8.24
C GLN A 144 3.08 4.46 -9.43
N ALA A 145 3.84 5.54 -9.15
CA ALA A 145 4.44 6.39 -10.18
C ALA A 145 5.72 5.79 -10.77
N ALA A 146 6.46 5.00 -9.98
CA ALA A 146 7.68 4.33 -10.41
C ALA A 146 7.96 3.04 -9.64
N ASN A 147 8.65 2.12 -10.30
CA ASN A 147 9.17 0.88 -9.75
C ASN A 147 10.66 1.02 -9.42
N VAL A 148 11.02 0.81 -8.17
CA VAL A 148 12.40 0.82 -7.69
C VAL A 148 12.80 -0.58 -7.27
N VAL A 149 13.79 -1.15 -7.94
CA VAL A 149 14.36 -2.45 -7.56
C VAL A 149 15.56 -2.23 -6.66
N VAL A 150 15.53 -2.84 -5.49
CA VAL A 150 16.63 -2.84 -4.53
C VAL A 150 17.41 -4.12 -4.70
N LEU A 151 18.66 -3.99 -5.15
CA LEU A 151 19.60 -5.08 -5.40
C LEU A 151 20.81 -4.90 -4.48
N SER A 152 21.18 -5.91 -3.71
CA SER A 152 22.37 -5.85 -2.87
C SER A 152 23.62 -6.35 -3.63
N VAL A 153 24.77 -5.70 -3.43
CA VAL A 153 26.06 -6.18 -3.97
C VAL A 153 26.41 -7.61 -3.49
N THR A 154 25.74 -8.10 -2.44
CA THR A 154 25.95 -9.46 -1.91
C THR A 154 25.14 -10.54 -2.63
N GLU A 155 24.32 -10.19 -3.64
CA GLU A 155 23.40 -11.11 -4.30
C GLU A 155 24.02 -11.79 -5.55
N GLY A 156 25.19 -11.37 -5.96
CA GLY A 156 25.90 -11.87 -7.14
C GLY A 156 25.68 -11.00 -8.38
N GLU A 157 26.67 -11.01 -9.27
CA GLU A 157 26.75 -10.14 -10.45
C GLU A 157 25.72 -10.51 -11.53
N ASP A 158 25.32 -11.78 -11.57
CA ASP A 158 24.41 -12.36 -12.57
C ASP A 158 22.91 -12.33 -12.16
N LYS A 159 22.62 -11.78 -10.98
CA LYS A 159 21.23 -11.69 -10.48
C LYS A 159 20.26 -11.05 -11.46
N PRO A 160 20.62 -9.93 -12.16
CA PRO A 160 19.74 -9.32 -13.15
C PRO A 160 19.42 -10.27 -14.32
N LEU A 161 20.39 -11.06 -14.76
CA LEU A 161 20.22 -12.00 -15.86
C LEU A 161 19.36 -13.21 -15.47
N LYS A 162 19.38 -13.59 -14.19
CA LYS A 162 18.55 -14.69 -13.67
C LYS A 162 17.08 -14.30 -13.46
N TYR A 163 16.84 -13.02 -13.17
CA TYR A 163 15.49 -12.50 -12.88
C TYR A 163 15.13 -11.30 -13.77
N PRO A 164 15.21 -11.44 -15.09
CA PRO A 164 15.13 -10.30 -16.02
C PRO A 164 13.79 -9.56 -15.95
N VAL A 165 12.69 -10.23 -15.61
CA VAL A 165 11.36 -9.64 -15.54
C VAL A 165 11.31 -8.49 -14.52
N MET A 166 11.93 -8.69 -13.34
CA MET A 166 11.99 -7.67 -12.28
C MET A 166 12.72 -6.41 -12.74
N PHE A 167 13.88 -6.59 -13.40
CA PHE A 167 14.70 -5.46 -13.84
C PHE A 167 14.17 -4.79 -15.11
N LYS A 168 13.41 -5.52 -15.93
CA LYS A 168 12.76 -4.97 -17.13
C LYS A 168 11.69 -3.93 -16.80
N VAL A 169 10.99 -4.08 -15.68
CA VAL A 169 9.93 -3.15 -15.23
C VAL A 169 10.46 -2.06 -14.30
N ALA A 170 11.74 -2.10 -13.92
CA ALA A 170 12.36 -1.12 -13.03
C ALA A 170 12.60 0.22 -13.74
N ASP A 171 12.16 1.30 -13.12
CA ASP A 171 12.53 2.68 -13.50
C ASP A 171 13.88 3.07 -12.94
N LEU A 172 14.25 2.47 -11.79
CA LEU A 172 15.51 2.66 -11.10
C LEU A 172 15.93 1.39 -10.38
N VAL A 173 17.22 1.09 -10.38
CA VAL A 173 17.85 0.11 -9.48
C VAL A 173 18.66 0.85 -8.43
N LEU A 174 18.39 0.57 -7.16
CA LEU A 174 19.26 0.94 -6.04
C LEU A 174 20.19 -0.23 -5.75
N LEU A 175 21.45 -0.09 -6.12
CA LEU A 175 22.51 -1.06 -5.79
C LEU A 175 22.98 -0.75 -4.37
N THR A 176 22.60 -1.62 -3.42
CA THR A 176 22.75 -1.35 -1.99
C THR A 176 23.97 -2.05 -1.38
N LYS A 177 24.29 -1.65 -0.16
CA LYS A 177 25.43 -2.15 0.63
C LYS A 177 26.77 -1.96 -0.06
N CYS A 178 26.92 -0.87 -0.85
CA CYS A 178 28.14 -0.60 -1.57
C CYS A 178 29.37 -0.38 -0.66
N ASP A 179 29.15 -0.09 0.63
CA ASP A 179 30.19 -0.09 1.66
C ASP A 179 30.85 -1.45 1.87
N LEU A 180 30.22 -2.54 1.43
CA LEU A 180 30.78 -3.90 1.54
C LEU A 180 31.69 -4.28 0.35
N VAL A 181 31.66 -3.54 -0.77
CA VAL A 181 32.43 -3.87 -1.98
C VAL A 181 33.92 -4.11 -1.70
N PRO A 182 34.62 -3.32 -0.85
CA PRO A 182 36.02 -3.60 -0.54
C PRO A 182 36.28 -4.92 0.19
N HIS A 183 35.22 -5.59 0.68
CA HIS A 183 35.30 -6.82 1.46
C HIS A 183 34.69 -8.03 0.74
N LEU A 184 34.29 -7.87 -0.52
CA LEU A 184 33.61 -8.89 -1.33
C LEU A 184 34.38 -9.11 -2.63
N ASP A 185 34.34 -10.34 -3.12
CA ASP A 185 34.75 -10.64 -4.48
C ASP A 185 33.60 -10.36 -5.45
N VAL A 186 33.35 -9.08 -5.72
CA VAL A 186 32.29 -8.59 -6.61
C VAL A 186 32.83 -7.53 -7.54
N ASP A 187 32.55 -7.70 -8.83
CA ASP A 187 32.89 -6.72 -9.87
C ASP A 187 31.65 -5.90 -10.23
N LEU A 188 31.60 -4.64 -9.79
CA LEU A 188 30.49 -3.73 -10.08
C LEU A 188 30.30 -3.49 -11.59
N ALA A 189 31.38 -3.54 -12.39
CA ALA A 189 31.26 -3.37 -13.85
C ALA A 189 30.43 -4.51 -14.45
N LYS A 190 30.58 -5.74 -13.95
CA LYS A 190 29.75 -6.86 -14.40
C LYS A 190 28.28 -6.73 -13.95
N VAL A 191 28.02 -6.21 -12.74
CA VAL A 191 26.66 -5.91 -12.28
C VAL A 191 26.01 -4.88 -13.21
N HIS A 192 26.72 -3.79 -13.53
CA HIS A 192 26.23 -2.75 -14.46
C HIS A 192 26.02 -3.31 -15.87
N ASP A 193 26.93 -4.15 -16.39
CA ASP A 193 26.74 -4.83 -17.68
C ASP A 193 25.46 -5.69 -17.67
N ALA A 194 25.29 -6.53 -16.65
CA ALA A 194 24.11 -7.38 -16.50
C ALA A 194 22.81 -6.56 -16.47
N LEU A 195 22.78 -5.44 -15.73
CA LEU A 195 21.64 -4.52 -15.68
C LEU A 195 21.38 -3.86 -17.04
N SER A 196 22.44 -3.44 -17.74
CA SER A 196 22.32 -2.80 -19.08
C SER A 196 21.70 -3.71 -20.12
N ARG A 197 21.90 -5.02 -19.98
CA ARG A 197 21.37 -6.04 -20.90
C ARG A 197 19.89 -6.37 -20.69
N VAL A 198 19.36 -6.12 -19.48
CA VAL A 198 17.98 -6.47 -19.14
C VAL A 198 17.06 -5.26 -18.99
N MET A 199 17.61 -4.09 -18.64
CA MET A 199 16.82 -2.86 -18.48
C MET A 199 16.72 -2.11 -19.81
N PRO A 200 15.51 -1.73 -20.25
CA PRO A 200 15.34 -0.92 -21.48
C PRO A 200 16.03 0.45 -21.38
N ARG A 201 16.07 1.00 -20.17
CA ARG A 201 16.71 2.29 -19.84
C ARG A 201 17.47 2.15 -18.52
N PRO A 202 18.71 1.66 -18.55
CA PRO A 202 19.47 1.41 -17.34
C PRO A 202 19.66 2.67 -16.52
N LYS A 203 19.09 2.71 -15.32
CA LYS A 203 19.32 3.75 -14.33
C LYS A 203 19.68 3.08 -13.02
N VAL A 204 20.89 3.29 -12.54
CA VAL A 204 21.41 2.65 -11.33
C VAL A 204 22.01 3.72 -10.42
N ILE A 205 21.67 3.66 -9.14
CA ILE A 205 22.27 4.48 -8.09
C ILE A 205 22.90 3.53 -7.07
N GLU A 206 24.20 3.63 -6.89
CA GLU A 206 24.93 2.91 -5.85
C GLU A 206 24.74 3.63 -4.51
N VAL A 207 24.30 2.88 -3.49
CA VAL A 207 23.99 3.44 -2.17
C VAL A 207 24.49 2.57 -1.03
N SER A 208 24.77 3.22 0.08
CA SER A 208 24.91 2.55 1.38
C SER A 208 24.00 3.22 2.40
N ALA A 209 22.99 2.50 2.86
CA ALA A 209 22.09 2.97 3.91
C ALA A 209 22.83 3.17 5.25
N ARG A 210 23.98 2.47 5.44
CA ARG A 210 24.81 2.54 6.64
C ARG A 210 25.67 3.79 6.67
N THR A 211 26.36 4.11 5.57
CA THR A 211 27.30 5.24 5.49
C THR A 211 26.67 6.52 4.95
N GLY A 212 25.51 6.43 4.29
CA GLY A 212 24.87 7.53 3.60
C GLY A 212 25.38 7.76 2.19
N GLN A 213 26.37 7.00 1.71
CA GLN A 213 26.88 7.09 0.35
C GLN A 213 25.77 6.98 -0.68
N GLY A 214 25.71 7.91 -1.65
CA GLY A 214 24.76 7.90 -2.77
C GLY A 214 23.30 8.23 -2.39
N MET A 215 23.01 8.45 -1.10
CA MET A 215 21.65 8.79 -0.66
C MET A 215 21.21 10.18 -1.12
N ASP A 216 22.13 11.10 -1.35
CA ASP A 216 21.89 12.41 -1.96
C ASP A 216 21.39 12.27 -3.41
N ARG A 217 22.00 11.38 -4.19
CA ARG A 217 21.57 11.07 -5.58
C ARG A 217 20.19 10.44 -5.61
N TRP A 218 19.91 9.51 -4.67
CA TRP A 218 18.61 8.90 -4.52
C TRP A 218 17.53 9.93 -4.17
N VAL A 219 17.77 10.79 -3.16
CA VAL A 219 16.85 11.88 -2.79
C VAL A 219 16.70 12.90 -3.92
N GLY A 220 17.76 13.16 -4.68
CA GLY A 220 17.72 13.99 -5.89
C GLY A 220 16.78 13.42 -6.94
N TRP A 221 16.83 12.11 -7.21
CA TRP A 221 15.93 11.43 -8.13
C TRP A 221 14.47 11.47 -7.67
N LEU A 222 14.22 11.31 -6.37
CA LEU A 222 12.87 11.50 -5.82
C LEU A 222 12.37 12.93 -6.04
N ALA A 223 13.23 13.93 -5.87
CA ALA A 223 12.88 15.34 -6.10
C ALA A 223 12.54 15.63 -7.56
N GLU A 224 13.26 15.03 -8.51
CA GLU A 224 12.98 15.14 -9.95
C GLU A 224 11.60 14.57 -10.28
N LEU A 225 11.28 13.37 -9.76
CA LEU A 225 9.97 12.75 -9.98
C LEU A 225 8.82 13.54 -9.33
N ARG A 226 9.05 14.07 -8.14
CA ARG A 226 8.04 14.84 -7.39
C ARG A 226 7.79 16.21 -7.99
N GLY A 227 8.78 16.79 -8.68
CA GLY A 227 8.71 18.17 -9.19
C GLY A 227 7.43 18.55 -9.94
N PRO A 228 6.84 17.68 -10.79
CA PRO A 228 5.57 17.94 -11.45
C PRO A 228 4.34 17.74 -10.54
N MET A 229 4.49 17.06 -9.41
CA MET A 229 3.37 16.71 -8.51
C MET A 229 3.18 17.79 -7.45
N THR A 230 2.54 18.90 -7.84
CA THR A 230 2.17 19.94 -6.87
C THR A 230 0.89 19.51 -6.15
N ARG A 231 0.94 19.54 -4.82
CA ARG A 231 -0.24 19.28 -3.98
C ARG A 231 -1.33 20.29 -4.32
N PRO A 232 -2.56 19.87 -4.62
CA PRO A 232 -3.68 20.80 -4.74
C PRO A 232 -3.74 21.65 -3.46
N ALA A 233 -3.94 22.97 -3.62
CA ALA A 233 -4.15 23.83 -2.46
C ALA A 233 -5.32 23.28 -1.65
N ALA A 234 -5.14 23.11 -0.35
CA ALA A 234 -6.22 22.69 0.53
C ALA A 234 -7.44 23.61 0.29
N PRO A 235 -8.65 23.05 0.14
CA PRO A 235 -9.84 23.88 -0.04
C PRO A 235 -9.86 24.88 1.12
N ARG A 236 -9.91 26.16 0.80
CA ARG A 236 -10.10 27.20 1.82
C ARG A 236 -11.43 26.89 2.47
N THR A 237 -11.41 26.51 3.73
CA THR A 237 -12.62 26.46 4.54
C THR A 237 -13.15 27.88 4.56
N HIS A 238 -14.18 28.16 3.78
CA HIS A 238 -14.95 29.36 3.94
C HIS A 238 -15.66 29.21 5.29
N ASP A 239 -15.12 29.87 6.27
CA ASP A 239 -15.81 30.09 7.53
C ASP A 239 -17.00 31.01 7.21
N HIS A 240 -18.13 30.37 6.93
CA HIS A 240 -19.42 31.07 6.88
C HIS A 240 -19.85 31.27 8.32
N GLY A 241 -19.34 32.33 8.92
CA GLY A 241 -19.90 32.90 10.11
C GLY A 241 -21.32 33.35 9.83
N HIS A 242 -22.30 32.44 9.94
CA HIS A 242 -23.71 32.77 9.98
C HIS A 242 -24.05 33.25 11.39
N ASP A 243 -23.80 34.54 11.61
CA ASP A 243 -24.46 35.27 12.70
C ASP A 243 -25.93 35.49 12.30
N HIS A 244 -26.80 34.58 12.70
CA HIS A 244 -28.25 34.74 12.62
C HIS A 244 -28.79 34.93 14.05
N GLY A 245 -28.65 36.18 14.53
CA GLY A 245 -29.49 36.68 15.58
C GLY A 245 -30.91 36.90 15.03
N HIS A 246 -31.80 35.93 15.24
CA HIS A 246 -33.24 36.14 15.15
C HIS A 246 -33.89 35.62 16.44
N ASP A 247 -34.14 36.58 17.30
CA ASP A 247 -35.09 36.50 18.39
C ASP A 247 -36.53 36.53 17.81
N HIS A 248 -37.26 35.39 17.83
CA HIS A 248 -38.69 35.32 17.68
C HIS A 248 -39.25 34.28 18.63
N GLY A 249 -39.69 34.75 19.79
CA GLY A 249 -40.58 34.00 20.66
C GLY A 249 -41.95 33.81 20.00
N HIS A 250 -42.32 32.60 19.74
CA HIS A 250 -43.71 32.13 19.63
C HIS A 250 -43.79 30.70 20.16
N GLY A 251 -44.42 30.56 21.32
CA GLY A 251 -44.82 29.28 21.83
C GLY A 251 -46.01 28.73 21.02
N HIS A 252 -45.91 27.50 20.59
CA HIS A 252 -47.03 26.62 20.26
C HIS A 252 -46.68 25.20 20.66
N ASP A 253 -47.42 24.74 21.68
CA ASP A 253 -47.55 23.35 22.03
C ASP A 253 -48.26 22.58 20.91
N HIS A 254 -47.61 21.61 20.31
CA HIS A 254 -48.27 20.52 19.62
C HIS A 254 -47.50 19.22 19.87
N ALA A 255 -48.12 18.38 20.71
CA ALA A 255 -47.75 16.98 20.87
C ALA A 255 -48.27 16.21 19.62
N HIS A 256 -47.34 15.63 18.87
CA HIS A 256 -47.66 14.56 17.93
C HIS A 256 -46.74 13.40 18.19
N ALA A 257 -47.36 12.31 18.72
CA ALA A 257 -46.76 10.99 18.74
C ALA A 257 -46.86 10.39 17.33
N HIS A 258 -45.73 10.03 16.74
CA HIS A 258 -45.70 9.15 15.57
C HIS A 258 -44.95 7.88 15.95
N GLU A 259 -45.74 6.79 16.07
CA GLU A 259 -45.19 5.44 16.08
C GLU A 259 -44.93 5.04 14.62
N HIS A 260 -43.70 4.69 14.30
CA HIS A 260 -43.35 4.01 13.06
C HIS A 260 -42.78 2.65 13.41
N GLU A 261 -43.58 1.63 13.22
CA GLU A 261 -43.15 0.24 13.14
C GLU A 261 -42.66 -0.02 11.71
N HIS A 262 -41.40 -0.40 11.55
CA HIS A 262 -40.87 -0.96 10.31
C HIS A 262 -40.44 -2.39 10.55
N GLU A 263 -41.28 -3.32 10.11
CA GLU A 263 -40.91 -4.71 9.96
C GLU A 263 -40.25 -4.89 8.60
N HIS A 264 -39.00 -5.34 8.58
CA HIS A 264 -38.34 -5.83 7.40
C HIS A 264 -38.03 -7.32 7.56
N GLU A 265 -38.82 -8.14 6.90
CA GLU A 265 -38.52 -9.56 6.69
C GLU A 265 -37.61 -9.68 5.44
N HIS A 266 -36.40 -10.21 5.60
CA HIS A 266 -35.57 -10.66 4.51
C HIS A 266 -35.39 -12.17 4.58
N GLU A 267 -36.04 -12.88 3.67
CA GLU A 267 -35.76 -14.29 3.41
C GLU A 267 -34.61 -14.41 2.40
N HIS A 268 -33.55 -15.10 2.78
CA HIS A 268 -32.49 -15.52 1.86
C HIS A 268 -32.45 -17.04 1.80
N GLU A 269 -32.78 -17.60 0.65
CA GLU A 269 -32.58 -19.03 0.35
C GLU A 269 -31.17 -19.23 -0.24
N HIS A 270 -30.36 -20.07 0.37
CA HIS A 270 -29.12 -20.58 -0.18
C HIS A 270 -29.26 -22.06 -0.50
N GLU A 271 -29.15 -22.40 -1.78
CA GLU A 271 -29.06 -23.81 -2.22
C GLU A 271 -27.58 -24.22 -2.31
N HIS A 272 -27.22 -25.29 -1.61
CA HIS A 272 -25.95 -25.99 -1.75
C HIS A 272 -26.17 -27.39 -2.26
N GLU A 273 -25.61 -27.73 -3.42
CA GLU A 273 -25.61 -29.10 -3.96
C GLU A 273 -24.34 -29.83 -3.52
N HIS A 274 -24.49 -30.84 -2.69
CA HIS A 274 -23.49 -31.88 -2.47
C HIS A 274 -24.18 -33.25 -2.60
N GLY A 275 -23.80 -33.97 -3.65
CA GLY A 275 -23.91 -35.43 -3.71
C GLY A 275 -25.26 -36.04 -3.35
N GLY A 276 -26.31 -35.77 -4.11
CA GLY A 276 -27.45 -36.70 -4.20
C GLY A 276 -28.51 -36.65 -3.13
N THR A 277 -28.53 -35.62 -2.23
CA THR A 277 -29.70 -35.45 -1.33
C THR A 277 -29.88 -33.96 -1.00
N LYS A 278 -31.06 -33.42 -1.29
CA LYS A 278 -31.45 -32.05 -0.94
C LYS A 278 -31.88 -31.98 0.51
N HIS A 279 -31.25 -31.13 1.31
CA HIS A 279 -31.70 -30.76 2.65
C HIS A 279 -31.79 -29.24 2.75
N GLY A 280 -32.99 -28.70 2.89
CA GLY A 280 -33.23 -27.30 3.19
C GLY A 280 -33.36 -27.11 4.71
N HIS A 281 -32.69 -26.12 5.27
CA HIS A 281 -32.85 -25.68 6.65
C HIS A 281 -33.23 -24.19 6.68
N PRO A 282 -34.39 -23.80 7.20
CA PRO A 282 -34.74 -22.41 7.44
C PRO A 282 -34.03 -21.91 8.72
N HIS A 283 -33.29 -20.85 8.64
CA HIS A 283 -32.75 -20.12 9.80
C HIS A 283 -33.50 -18.79 9.93
N ALA A 284 -34.32 -18.67 10.96
CA ALA A 284 -34.88 -17.39 11.40
C ALA A 284 -33.92 -16.75 12.40
N HIS A 285 -33.44 -15.55 12.13
CA HIS A 285 -32.72 -14.73 13.09
C HIS A 285 -33.61 -13.62 13.60
N ASP A 286 -34.02 -13.77 14.88
CA ASP A 286 -34.75 -12.77 15.65
C ASP A 286 -33.73 -11.76 16.22
N HIS A 287 -33.75 -10.52 15.76
CA HIS A 287 -32.97 -9.40 16.31
C HIS A 287 -33.93 -8.40 16.99
N GLY A 288 -34.41 -8.78 18.17
CA GLY A 288 -35.10 -7.86 19.06
C GLY A 288 -34.12 -6.92 19.76
N HIS A 289 -34.03 -5.67 19.34
CA HIS A 289 -33.39 -4.59 20.13
C HIS A 289 -34.49 -3.78 20.83
N GLY A 290 -34.78 -4.13 22.07
CA GLY A 290 -35.57 -3.32 22.98
C GLY A 290 -34.65 -2.26 23.63
N HIS A 291 -34.88 -0.98 23.35
CA HIS A 291 -34.30 0.13 24.14
C HIS A 291 -35.34 0.57 25.17
N ASP A 292 -35.09 0.20 26.43
CA ASP A 292 -35.85 0.65 27.59
C ASP A 292 -35.25 1.99 28.07
N HIS A 293 -35.99 3.09 27.97
CA HIS A 293 -35.68 4.35 28.59
C HIS A 293 -36.49 4.53 29.86
N GLY A 294 -35.90 4.18 30.98
CA GLY A 294 -36.46 4.47 32.31
C GLY A 294 -36.32 5.95 32.68
N PRO A 295 -37.26 6.50 33.45
CA PRO A 295 -37.31 7.92 33.79
C PRO A 295 -36.46 8.29 35.01
N GLY A 296 -35.84 9.47 34.93
CA GLY A 296 -35.62 10.43 35.97
C GLY A 296 -34.97 10.02 37.31
N HIS A 297 -33.83 10.64 37.58
CA HIS A 297 -33.40 10.95 38.96
C HIS A 297 -33.06 12.41 39.07
N ASP A 298 -33.91 13.08 39.89
CA ASP A 298 -33.61 14.38 40.54
C ASP A 298 -32.42 14.22 41.46
N HIS A 299 -31.48 15.18 41.42
CA HIS A 299 -30.57 15.46 42.50
C HIS A 299 -30.52 16.97 42.75
N GLU A 300 -31.16 17.35 43.87
CA GLU A 300 -30.81 18.53 44.64
C GLU A 300 -29.41 18.31 45.29
N HIS A 301 -28.50 19.24 45.13
CA HIS A 301 -27.77 20.06 46.10
C HIS A 301 -26.66 20.84 45.38
#